data_a4aab08d6adaad3233e831cd064601e1
#
_entry.id   a4aab08d6adaad3233e831cd064601e1
#
_cell.length_a   1.000
_cell.length_b   1.000
_cell.length_c   1.000
_cell.angle_alpha   90.00
_cell.angle_beta   90.00
_cell.angle_gamma   90.00
#
_symmetry.space_group_name_H-M   'P 1'
#
loop_
_entity.id
_entity.type
_entity.pdbx_description
1 polymer ?
#
loop_
_entity_poly.entity_id
_entity_poly.type
_entity_poly.pdbx_seq_one_letter_code
_entity_poly.pdbx_strand_id
1 'polypeptide(L)'
;MHMCKGFYTLLTAQFLSALADNALLFAAIALLAQINSPDWHTPLLQQFFVISYIVLAPFVGSFADALPKGRVMFIANAIKFIGSLAMLVGMPPLYAYGIVGIGAAAYSPAKYGILTELLPPEKLVSANGWMEGSTVIAIILGALLGGSMASHDPSFAMIIITLLYMVASIFNIYIPKLPIDHKLPKKNPVFMLYDFWHSFKALWIDTRGQVSLAVTTLFWGAGATLRLVVIAWAASSLNFGLEQATQLMAILAVGIAAGSVVAARYIKL
;
A
#
# COMPACT_ATOMS: atom_id res chain seq x y z
N MET A 1 2.52 -27.38 -4.37
CA MET A 1 2.55 -26.70 -5.69
C MET A 1 3.66 -25.65 -5.64
N HIS A 2 4.80 -25.91 -6.32
CA HIS A 2 5.93 -24.98 -6.26
C HIS A 2 5.72 -23.80 -7.21
N MET A 3 5.80 -22.57 -6.66
CA MET A 3 5.88 -21.33 -7.44
C MET A 3 7.32 -21.11 -7.91
N CYS A 4 7.55 -20.28 -8.95
CA CYS A 4 8.91 -19.97 -9.40
C CYS A 4 9.67 -19.09 -8.38
N LYS A 5 11.01 -19.13 -8.43
CA LYS A 5 11.85 -18.32 -7.53
C LYS A 5 11.54 -16.82 -7.61
N GLY A 6 11.24 -16.32 -8.82
CA GLY A 6 10.87 -14.92 -9.03
C GLY A 6 9.59 -14.52 -8.29
N PHE A 7 8.63 -15.43 -8.13
CA PHE A 7 7.41 -15.16 -7.34
C PHE A 7 7.72 -15.00 -5.85
N TYR A 8 8.58 -15.83 -5.27
CA TYR A 8 8.94 -15.68 -3.85
C TYR A 8 9.74 -14.40 -3.60
N THR A 9 10.62 -14.00 -4.52
CA THR A 9 11.32 -12.71 -4.45
C THR A 9 10.34 -11.54 -4.48
N LEU A 10 9.37 -11.59 -5.40
CA LEU A 10 8.30 -10.62 -5.50
C LEU A 10 7.48 -10.56 -4.20
N LEU A 11 7.07 -11.71 -3.66
CA LEU A 11 6.27 -11.81 -2.45
C LEU A 11 7.01 -11.21 -1.24
N THR A 12 8.31 -11.47 -1.11
CA THR A 12 9.15 -10.90 -0.05
C THR A 12 9.28 -9.39 -0.19
N ALA A 13 9.61 -8.90 -1.39
CA ALA A 13 9.72 -7.46 -1.64
C ALA A 13 8.42 -6.71 -1.34
N GLN A 14 7.29 -7.27 -1.78
CA GLN A 14 5.96 -6.71 -1.54
C GLN A 14 5.60 -6.75 -0.05
N PHE A 15 5.87 -7.84 0.64
CA PHE A 15 5.62 -7.97 2.08
C PHE A 15 6.38 -6.90 2.87
N LEU A 16 7.68 -6.74 2.64
CA LEU A 16 8.51 -5.74 3.31
C LEU A 16 8.05 -4.31 3.02
N SER A 17 7.70 -4.03 1.75
CA SER A 17 7.17 -2.72 1.36
C SER A 17 5.83 -2.43 2.05
N ALA A 18 4.90 -3.39 2.07
CA ALA A 18 3.60 -3.24 2.73
C ALA A 18 3.73 -3.14 4.25
N LEU A 19 4.66 -3.88 4.85
CA LEU A 19 5.00 -3.79 6.28
C LEU A 19 5.47 -2.37 6.63
N ALA A 20 6.41 -1.83 5.85
CA ALA A 20 6.91 -0.48 6.03
C ALA A 20 5.81 0.58 5.83
N ASP A 21 4.95 0.45 4.80
CA ASP A 21 3.82 1.36 4.54
C ASP A 21 2.88 1.45 5.76
N ASN A 22 2.57 0.30 6.37
CA ASN A 22 1.66 0.25 7.52
C ASN A 22 2.32 0.69 8.82
N ALA A 23 3.60 0.37 9.04
CA ALA A 23 4.34 0.85 10.21
C ALA A 23 4.56 2.37 10.15
N LEU A 24 4.82 2.92 8.97
CA LEU A 24 5.07 4.35 8.77
C LEU A 24 3.91 5.23 9.21
N LEU A 25 2.67 4.80 8.98
CA LEU A 25 1.50 5.57 9.41
C LEU A 25 1.54 5.84 10.92
N PHE A 26 1.82 4.80 11.71
CA PHE A 26 1.85 4.93 13.17
C PHE A 26 3.07 5.71 13.66
N ALA A 27 4.22 5.55 13.00
CA ALA A 27 5.40 6.36 13.30
C ALA A 27 5.18 7.85 12.97
N ALA A 28 4.51 8.16 11.87
CA ALA A 28 4.15 9.53 11.50
C ALA A 28 3.14 10.15 12.49
N ILE A 29 2.16 9.36 12.97
CA ILE A 29 1.22 9.81 14.02
C ILE A 29 1.98 10.12 15.32
N ALA A 30 2.91 9.26 15.72
CA ALA A 30 3.72 9.49 16.91
C ALA A 30 4.62 10.73 16.78
N LEU A 31 5.21 10.97 15.61
CA LEU A 31 5.98 12.17 15.33
C LEU A 31 5.11 13.45 15.41
N LEU A 32 3.88 13.41 14.86
CA LEU A 32 2.95 14.54 15.00
C LEU A 32 2.62 14.84 16.45
N ALA A 33 2.41 13.80 17.27
CA ALA A 33 2.19 13.97 18.71
C ALA A 33 3.42 14.55 19.41
N GLN A 34 4.63 14.09 19.07
CA GLN A 34 5.89 14.59 19.65
C GLN A 34 6.13 16.08 19.39
N ILE A 35 5.75 16.59 18.21
CA ILE A 35 5.87 18.01 17.87
C ILE A 35 4.65 18.84 18.28
N ASN A 36 3.75 18.28 19.10
CA ASN A 36 2.51 18.92 19.55
C ASN A 36 1.66 19.48 18.41
N SER A 37 1.55 18.72 17.30
CA SER A 37 0.71 19.09 16.17
C SER A 37 -0.78 19.07 16.54
N PRO A 38 -1.62 19.92 15.93
CA PRO A 38 -3.06 19.88 16.12
C PRO A 38 -3.65 18.51 15.74
N ASP A 39 -4.68 18.03 16.46
CA ASP A 39 -5.29 16.71 16.29
C ASP A 39 -5.79 16.44 14.87
N TRP A 40 -6.22 17.47 14.15
CA TRP A 40 -6.69 17.35 12.76
C TRP A 40 -5.56 17.03 11.75
N HIS A 41 -4.28 17.11 12.14
CA HIS A 41 -3.17 16.67 11.29
C HIS A 41 -3.14 15.15 11.12
N THR A 42 -3.61 14.37 12.09
CA THR A 42 -3.63 12.90 11.99
C THR A 42 -4.49 12.39 10.82
N PRO A 43 -5.78 12.77 10.68
CA PRO A 43 -6.54 12.40 9.49
C PRO A 43 -5.98 13.02 8.21
N LEU A 44 -5.36 14.20 8.28
CA LEU A 44 -4.75 14.87 7.14
C LEU A 44 -3.54 14.11 6.58
N LEU A 45 -2.77 13.41 7.41
CA LEU A 45 -1.71 12.48 6.95
C LEU A 45 -2.25 11.53 5.89
N GLN A 46 -3.36 10.87 6.19
CA GLN A 46 -3.95 9.91 5.27
C GLN A 46 -4.47 10.57 3.99
N GLN A 47 -4.97 11.81 4.08
CA GLN A 47 -5.39 12.58 2.92
C GLN A 47 -4.20 12.88 1.98
N PHE A 48 -3.06 13.29 2.50
CA PHE A 48 -1.85 13.55 1.70
C PHE A 48 -1.36 12.30 0.97
N PHE A 49 -1.47 11.14 1.61
CA PHE A 49 -1.16 9.86 0.97
C PHE A 49 -2.15 9.53 -0.15
N VAL A 50 -3.45 9.64 0.12
CA VAL A 50 -4.52 9.30 -0.84
C VAL A 50 -4.57 10.26 -2.02
N ILE A 51 -4.31 11.55 -1.81
CA ILE A 51 -4.23 12.56 -2.89
C ILE A 51 -3.21 12.13 -3.95
N SER A 52 -2.08 11.56 -3.54
CA SER A 52 -1.08 11.03 -4.48
C SER A 52 -1.66 9.95 -5.40
N TYR A 53 -2.51 9.06 -4.87
CA TYR A 53 -3.20 8.06 -5.68
C TYR A 53 -4.20 8.69 -6.66
N ILE A 54 -4.97 9.66 -6.22
CA ILE A 54 -5.98 10.33 -7.07
C ILE A 54 -5.30 11.08 -8.22
N VAL A 55 -4.29 11.86 -7.91
CA VAL A 55 -3.59 12.69 -8.91
C VAL A 55 -2.79 11.83 -9.89
N LEU A 56 -2.20 10.75 -9.43
CA LEU A 56 -1.34 9.90 -10.26
C LEU A 56 -2.10 8.76 -10.96
N ALA A 57 -3.35 8.48 -10.59
CA ALA A 57 -4.14 7.38 -11.17
C ALA A 57 -4.10 7.31 -12.70
N PRO A 58 -4.24 8.43 -13.46
CA PRO A 58 -4.18 8.39 -14.92
C PRO A 58 -2.81 8.04 -15.51
N PHE A 59 -1.74 8.21 -14.74
CA PHE A 59 -0.36 8.13 -15.21
C PHE A 59 0.35 6.84 -14.79
N VAL A 60 0.02 6.30 -13.62
CA VAL A 60 0.79 5.18 -13.03
C VAL A 60 0.63 3.88 -13.79
N GLY A 61 -0.51 3.64 -14.45
CA GLY A 61 -0.70 2.49 -15.34
C GLY A 61 0.27 2.52 -16.51
N SER A 62 0.28 3.62 -17.25
CA SER A 62 1.20 3.83 -18.37
C SER A 62 2.67 3.80 -17.95
N PHE A 63 2.99 4.34 -16.77
CA PHE A 63 4.34 4.27 -16.20
C PHE A 63 4.74 2.82 -15.88
N ALA A 64 3.82 2.06 -15.28
CA ALA A 64 4.04 0.66 -14.95
C ALA A 64 4.24 -0.22 -16.19
N ASP A 65 3.61 0.13 -17.33
CA ASP A 65 3.72 -0.62 -18.58
C ASP A 65 4.93 -0.20 -19.42
N ALA A 66 5.50 0.99 -19.16
CA ALA A 66 6.66 1.54 -19.89
C ALA A 66 7.99 0.87 -19.53
N LEU A 67 8.08 0.25 -18.37
CA LEU A 67 9.31 -0.30 -17.82
C LEU A 67 9.06 -1.74 -17.31
N PRO A 68 10.14 -2.57 -17.24
CA PRO A 68 10.02 -3.86 -16.55
C PRO A 68 9.44 -3.67 -15.15
N LYS A 69 8.40 -4.41 -14.80
CA LYS A 69 7.63 -4.22 -13.54
C LYS A 69 8.54 -4.19 -12.30
N GLY A 70 9.58 -5.05 -12.25
CA GLY A 70 10.56 -5.03 -11.16
C GLY A 70 11.30 -3.69 -11.03
N ARG A 71 11.60 -2.99 -12.15
CA ARG A 71 12.19 -1.63 -12.13
C ARG A 71 11.20 -0.60 -11.61
N VAL A 72 9.93 -0.69 -12.02
CA VAL A 72 8.88 0.20 -11.51
C VAL A 72 8.75 0.06 -10.01
N MET A 73 8.73 -1.17 -9.49
CA MET A 73 8.66 -1.47 -8.06
C MET A 73 9.90 -0.96 -7.31
N PHE A 74 11.09 -1.08 -7.91
CA PHE A 74 12.32 -0.51 -7.37
C PHE A 74 12.24 1.01 -7.26
N ILE A 75 11.86 1.71 -8.34
CA ILE A 75 11.72 3.17 -8.35
C ILE A 75 10.67 3.62 -7.32
N ALA A 76 9.56 2.93 -7.27
CA ALA A 76 8.48 3.21 -6.32
C ALA A 76 8.93 3.08 -4.86
N ASN A 77 9.65 2.00 -4.52
CA ASN A 77 10.21 1.84 -3.17
C ASN A 77 11.37 2.82 -2.88
N ALA A 78 12.15 3.22 -3.89
CA ALA A 78 13.15 4.28 -3.73
C ALA A 78 12.50 5.63 -3.41
N ILE A 79 11.35 5.96 -4.03
CA ILE A 79 10.57 7.16 -3.69
C ILE A 79 10.06 7.08 -2.26
N LYS A 80 9.53 5.92 -1.82
CA LYS A 80 9.09 5.71 -0.44
C LYS A 80 10.26 5.84 0.55
N PHE A 81 11.42 5.29 0.23
CA PHE A 81 12.64 5.45 1.00
C PHE A 81 13.02 6.92 1.17
N ILE A 82 13.00 7.70 0.06
CA ILE A 82 13.29 9.14 0.10
C ILE A 82 12.27 9.88 0.97
N GLY A 83 10.98 9.57 0.85
CA GLY A 83 9.94 10.18 1.68
C GLY A 83 10.11 9.85 3.17
N SER A 84 10.40 8.60 3.51
CA SER A 84 10.67 8.17 4.87
C SER A 84 11.94 8.81 5.43
N LEU A 85 13.01 8.87 4.64
CA LEU A 85 14.27 9.54 5.02
C LEU A 85 14.06 11.05 5.22
N ALA A 86 13.29 11.70 4.34
CA ALA A 86 12.96 13.12 4.48
C ALA A 86 12.22 13.42 5.79
N MET A 87 11.29 12.53 6.18
CA MET A 87 10.60 12.62 7.48
C MET A 87 11.57 12.46 8.64
N LEU A 88 12.51 11.50 8.55
CA LEU A 88 13.53 11.25 9.57
C LEU A 88 14.48 12.45 9.76
N VAL A 89 14.82 13.18 8.70
CA VAL A 89 15.69 14.37 8.76
C VAL A 89 14.95 15.67 9.07
N GLY A 90 13.67 15.61 9.44
CA GLY A 90 12.90 16.75 9.96
C GLY A 90 11.94 17.40 8.96
N MET A 91 11.69 16.82 7.80
CA MET A 91 10.60 17.29 6.93
C MET A 91 9.26 17.09 7.64
N PRO A 92 8.31 18.06 7.55
CA PRO A 92 7.00 17.91 8.16
C PRO A 92 6.32 16.61 7.72
N PRO A 93 5.77 15.80 8.67
CA PRO A 93 5.25 14.46 8.38
C PRO A 93 4.20 14.40 7.27
N LEU A 94 3.35 15.43 7.15
CA LEU A 94 2.31 15.51 6.13
C LEU A 94 2.89 15.45 4.70
N TYR A 95 3.89 16.29 4.41
CA TYR A 95 4.50 16.34 3.07
C TYR A 95 5.34 15.10 2.77
N ALA A 96 6.12 14.67 3.76
CA ALA A 96 6.95 13.48 3.63
C ALA A 96 6.09 12.22 3.39
N TYR A 97 4.96 12.11 4.08
CA TYR A 97 4.01 11.02 3.88
C TYR A 97 3.31 11.09 2.51
N GLY A 98 3.09 12.28 1.99
CA GLY A 98 2.64 12.49 0.61
C GLY A 98 3.64 11.96 -0.42
N ILE A 99 4.95 12.16 -0.22
CA ILE A 99 6.01 11.60 -1.08
C ILE A 99 5.94 10.06 -1.05
N VAL A 100 5.78 9.46 0.12
CA VAL A 100 5.59 8.01 0.24
C VAL A 100 4.34 7.55 -0.52
N GLY A 101 3.26 8.33 -0.48
CA GLY A 101 2.03 8.10 -1.25
C GLY A 101 2.28 8.07 -2.77
N ILE A 102 3.16 8.93 -3.30
CA ILE A 102 3.57 8.91 -4.72
C ILE A 102 4.20 7.55 -5.05
N GLY A 103 5.15 7.10 -4.24
CA GLY A 103 5.76 5.78 -4.42
C GLY A 103 4.75 4.64 -4.33
N ALA A 104 3.84 4.68 -3.37
CA ALA A 104 2.81 3.68 -3.18
C ALA A 104 1.84 3.61 -4.37
N ALA A 105 1.42 4.75 -4.91
CA ALA A 105 0.57 4.83 -6.10
C ALA A 105 1.26 4.22 -7.34
N ALA A 106 2.55 4.50 -7.54
CA ALA A 106 3.33 3.94 -8.64
C ALA A 106 3.60 2.42 -8.48
N TYR A 107 3.72 1.94 -7.25
CA TYR A 107 3.98 0.52 -6.93
C TYR A 107 2.80 -0.38 -7.28
N SER A 108 1.59 0.09 -7.02
CA SER A 108 0.36 -0.70 -7.04
C SER A 108 0.07 -1.39 -8.38
N PRO A 109 0.06 -0.70 -9.55
CA PRO A 109 -0.21 -1.35 -10.82
C PRO A 109 0.89 -2.35 -11.23
N ALA A 110 2.17 -2.07 -10.89
CA ALA A 110 3.26 -2.99 -11.16
C ALA A 110 3.16 -4.28 -10.33
N LYS A 111 2.75 -4.18 -9.07
CA LYS A 111 2.53 -5.30 -8.15
C LYS A 111 1.55 -6.33 -8.72
N TYR A 112 0.42 -5.86 -9.24
CA TYR A 112 -0.60 -6.76 -9.77
C TYR A 112 -0.30 -7.21 -11.21
N GLY A 113 0.21 -6.31 -12.05
CA GLY A 113 0.55 -6.60 -13.43
C GLY A 113 1.64 -7.66 -13.60
N ILE A 114 2.64 -7.69 -12.71
CA ILE A 114 3.74 -8.65 -12.82
C ILE A 114 3.30 -10.11 -12.62
N LEU A 115 2.20 -10.38 -11.92
CA LEU A 115 1.73 -11.75 -11.68
C LEU A 115 1.34 -12.44 -12.98
N THR A 116 0.67 -11.71 -13.89
CA THR A 116 0.26 -12.23 -15.19
C THR A 116 1.45 -12.44 -16.15
N GLU A 117 2.56 -11.74 -15.91
CA GLU A 117 3.79 -11.91 -16.69
C GLU A 117 4.69 -13.05 -16.16
N LEU A 118 4.63 -13.31 -14.82
CA LEU A 118 5.49 -14.30 -14.15
C LEU A 118 4.89 -15.71 -14.13
N LEU A 119 3.56 -15.83 -14.17
CA LEU A 119 2.87 -17.06 -13.86
C LEU A 119 1.82 -17.41 -14.93
N PRO A 120 1.65 -18.69 -15.22
CA PRO A 120 0.60 -19.16 -16.10
C PRO A 120 -0.80 -18.94 -15.47
N PRO A 121 -1.86 -18.81 -16.30
CA PRO A 121 -3.21 -18.47 -15.84
C PRO A 121 -3.74 -19.37 -14.71
N GLU A 122 -3.42 -20.65 -14.71
CA GLU A 122 -3.89 -21.64 -13.72
C GLU A 122 -3.35 -21.36 -12.30
N LYS A 123 -2.25 -20.60 -12.19
CA LYS A 123 -1.60 -20.24 -10.92
C LYS A 123 -1.99 -18.86 -10.41
N LEU A 124 -2.64 -18.02 -11.20
CA LEU A 124 -2.93 -16.64 -10.87
C LEU A 124 -3.84 -16.50 -9.63
N VAL A 125 -4.86 -17.33 -9.51
CA VAL A 125 -5.77 -17.30 -8.35
C VAL A 125 -5.00 -17.59 -7.05
N SER A 126 -4.17 -18.64 -7.07
CA SER A 126 -3.35 -18.99 -5.90
C SER A 126 -2.29 -17.91 -5.60
N ALA A 127 -1.67 -17.33 -6.63
CA ALA A 127 -0.68 -16.26 -6.46
C ALA A 127 -1.29 -14.99 -5.88
N ASN A 128 -2.46 -14.57 -6.36
CA ASN A 128 -3.20 -13.46 -5.78
C ASN A 128 -3.57 -13.73 -4.32
N GLY A 129 -4.00 -14.95 -3.98
CA GLY A 129 -4.27 -15.35 -2.60
C GLY A 129 -3.04 -15.19 -1.70
N TRP A 130 -1.84 -15.61 -2.15
CA TRP A 130 -0.60 -15.41 -1.42
C TRP A 130 -0.22 -13.93 -1.30
N MET A 131 -0.40 -13.13 -2.35
CA MET A 131 -0.14 -11.69 -2.36
C MET A 131 -1.05 -10.96 -1.35
N GLU A 132 -2.35 -11.23 -1.38
CA GLU A 132 -3.30 -10.60 -0.46
C GLU A 132 -3.12 -11.11 0.97
N GLY A 133 -2.89 -12.40 1.18
CA GLY A 133 -2.59 -12.96 2.50
C GLY A 133 -1.34 -12.32 3.10
N SER A 134 -0.26 -12.16 2.32
CA SER A 134 0.94 -11.47 2.79
C SER A 134 0.70 -9.98 3.08
N THR A 135 -0.17 -9.33 2.30
CA THR A 135 -0.57 -7.93 2.56
C THR A 135 -1.31 -7.80 3.90
N VAL A 136 -2.25 -8.70 4.19
CA VAL A 136 -2.98 -8.70 5.47
C VAL A 136 -2.02 -8.92 6.64
N ILE A 137 -1.10 -9.88 6.54
CA ILE A 137 -0.08 -10.12 7.57
C ILE A 137 0.80 -8.87 7.74
N ALA A 138 1.20 -8.23 6.65
CA ALA A 138 2.00 -7.00 6.68
C ALA A 138 1.24 -5.83 7.33
N ILE A 139 -0.08 -5.72 7.14
CA ILE A 139 -0.93 -4.72 7.80
C ILE A 139 -0.93 -4.95 9.31
N ILE A 140 -1.14 -6.20 9.76
CA ILE A 140 -1.17 -6.55 11.19
C ILE A 140 0.19 -6.27 11.84
N LEU A 141 1.25 -6.84 11.28
CA LEU A 141 2.58 -6.71 11.83
C LEU A 141 3.09 -5.26 11.74
N GLY A 142 2.78 -4.55 10.65
CA GLY A 142 3.14 -3.15 10.47
C GLY A 142 2.47 -2.26 11.51
N ALA A 143 1.19 -2.48 11.80
CA ALA A 143 0.48 -1.75 12.83
C ALA A 143 1.07 -2.03 14.23
N LEU A 144 1.26 -3.31 14.58
CA LEU A 144 1.79 -3.71 15.88
C LEU A 144 3.22 -3.21 16.09
N LEU A 145 4.13 -3.48 15.14
CA LEU A 145 5.52 -3.08 15.24
C LEU A 145 5.67 -1.56 15.15
N GLY A 146 4.96 -0.92 14.21
CA GLY A 146 4.98 0.54 14.06
C GLY A 146 4.44 1.24 15.29
N GLY A 147 3.32 0.77 15.84
CA GLY A 147 2.73 1.31 17.06
C GLY A 147 3.61 1.11 18.29
N SER A 148 4.14 -0.10 18.51
CA SER A 148 5.00 -0.39 19.65
C SER A 148 6.33 0.36 19.59
N MET A 149 7.04 0.32 18.46
CA MET A 149 8.31 1.04 18.32
C MET A 149 8.12 2.55 18.44
N ALA A 150 7.10 3.11 17.79
CA ALA A 150 6.87 4.54 17.77
C ALA A 150 6.35 5.10 19.11
N SER A 151 5.70 4.29 19.93
CA SER A 151 5.29 4.68 21.28
C SER A 151 6.48 4.85 22.24
N HIS A 152 7.59 4.13 22.01
CA HIS A 152 8.80 4.24 22.80
C HIS A 152 9.75 5.30 22.24
N ASP A 153 10.08 5.24 20.95
CA ASP A 153 10.95 6.19 20.26
C ASP A 153 10.53 6.31 18.78
N PRO A 154 9.83 7.38 18.41
CA PRO A 154 9.44 7.64 17.03
C PRO A 154 10.62 7.72 16.05
N SER A 155 11.77 8.25 16.49
CA SER A 155 12.96 8.38 15.64
C SER A 155 13.57 7.01 15.34
N PHE A 156 13.65 6.13 16.34
CA PHE A 156 14.09 4.75 16.16
C PHE A 156 13.15 3.98 15.22
N ALA A 157 11.84 4.12 15.41
CA ALA A 157 10.85 3.53 14.51
C ALA A 157 11.07 3.97 13.06
N MET A 158 11.30 5.26 12.83
CA MET A 158 11.56 5.82 11.51
C MET A 158 12.83 5.27 10.87
N ILE A 159 13.91 5.06 11.62
CA ILE A 159 15.15 4.44 11.12
C ILE A 159 14.83 3.02 10.61
N ILE A 160 14.17 2.20 11.42
CA ILE A 160 13.84 0.81 11.05
C ILE A 160 12.94 0.78 9.80
N ILE A 161 11.91 1.64 9.73
CA ILE A 161 11.00 1.72 8.58
C ILE A 161 11.76 2.15 7.32
N THR A 162 12.65 3.13 7.43
CA THR A 162 13.47 3.59 6.31
C THR A 162 14.38 2.46 5.80
N LEU A 163 14.99 1.68 6.70
CA LEU A 163 15.78 0.50 6.35
C LEU A 163 14.92 -0.59 5.69
N LEU A 164 13.67 -0.80 6.13
CA LEU A 164 12.75 -1.74 5.48
C LEU A 164 12.46 -1.35 4.02
N TYR A 165 12.24 -0.06 3.72
CA TYR A 165 12.09 0.39 2.34
C TYR A 165 13.36 0.18 1.51
N MET A 166 14.53 0.42 2.09
CA MET A 166 15.81 0.17 1.42
C MET A 166 15.94 -1.32 1.08
N VAL A 167 15.68 -2.21 2.03
CA VAL A 167 15.74 -3.66 1.82
C VAL A 167 14.71 -4.11 0.79
N ALA A 168 13.46 -3.60 0.86
CA ALA A 168 12.43 -3.88 -0.15
C ALA A 168 12.87 -3.43 -1.55
N SER A 169 13.52 -2.27 -1.68
CA SER A 169 14.09 -1.79 -2.94
C SER A 169 15.15 -2.73 -3.48
N ILE A 170 16.04 -3.21 -2.62
CA ILE A 170 17.10 -4.17 -3.00
C ILE A 170 16.46 -5.48 -3.52
N PHE A 171 15.47 -6.03 -2.83
CA PHE A 171 14.75 -7.22 -3.29
C PHE A 171 14.11 -7.03 -4.66
N ASN A 172 13.63 -5.84 -4.99
CA ASN A 172 13.05 -5.55 -6.31
C ASN A 172 14.08 -5.65 -7.45
N ILE A 173 15.37 -5.47 -7.18
CA ILE A 173 16.43 -5.62 -8.20
C ILE A 173 16.54 -7.09 -8.65
N TYR A 174 16.25 -8.03 -7.74
CA TYR A 174 16.32 -9.47 -8.01
C TYR A 174 15.07 -10.04 -8.66
N ILE A 175 14.05 -9.23 -8.86
CA ILE A 175 12.86 -9.63 -9.63
C ILE A 175 13.27 -9.86 -11.10
N PRO A 176 12.89 -11.00 -11.71
CA PRO A 176 13.24 -11.29 -13.09
C PRO A 176 12.80 -10.18 -14.06
N LYS A 177 13.68 -9.79 -14.97
CA LYS A 177 13.36 -8.83 -16.03
C LYS A 177 12.58 -9.56 -17.10
N LEU A 178 11.30 -9.27 -17.19
CA LEU A 178 10.43 -9.81 -18.22
C LEU A 178 10.42 -8.89 -19.45
N PRO A 179 10.19 -9.43 -20.64
CA PRO A 179 10.06 -8.63 -21.86
C PRO A 179 8.93 -7.61 -21.71
N ILE A 180 9.13 -6.43 -22.27
CA ILE A 180 8.09 -5.40 -22.30
C ILE A 180 7.29 -5.61 -23.59
N ASP A 181 6.08 -6.13 -23.48
CA ASP A 181 5.21 -6.37 -24.65
C ASP A 181 4.56 -5.08 -25.19
N HIS A 182 4.51 -4.02 -24.37
CA HIS A 182 3.80 -2.80 -24.73
C HIS A 182 4.74 -1.61 -24.83
N LYS A 183 4.95 -1.13 -26.04
CA LYS A 183 5.54 0.21 -26.25
C LYS A 183 4.52 1.24 -25.80
N LEU A 184 4.95 2.24 -25.02
CA LEU A 184 4.09 3.38 -24.64
C LEU A 184 3.41 3.96 -25.89
N PRO A 185 2.08 3.89 -26.00
CA PRO A 185 1.41 4.30 -27.23
C PRO A 185 1.52 5.79 -27.52
N LYS A 186 1.59 6.65 -26.51
CA LYS A 186 1.82 8.11 -26.68
C LYS A 186 2.32 8.72 -25.36
N LYS A 187 3.39 9.52 -25.41
CA LYS A 187 3.96 10.26 -24.28
C LYS A 187 3.16 11.52 -23.89
N ASN A 188 1.97 11.75 -24.45
CA ASN A 188 1.20 12.96 -24.19
C ASN A 188 0.34 12.81 -22.92
N PRO A 189 0.55 13.61 -21.86
CA PRO A 189 -0.23 13.54 -20.62
C PRO A 189 -1.74 13.74 -20.83
N VAL A 190 -2.12 14.58 -21.79
CA VAL A 190 -3.54 14.83 -22.11
C VAL A 190 -4.20 13.57 -22.67
N PHE A 191 -3.48 12.80 -23.49
CA PHE A 191 -3.98 11.54 -24.00
C PHE A 191 -4.16 10.51 -22.88
N MET A 192 -3.23 10.45 -21.90
CA MET A 192 -3.35 9.55 -20.74
C MET A 192 -4.58 9.88 -19.88
N LEU A 193 -4.86 11.16 -19.65
CA LEU A 193 -6.06 11.61 -18.96
C LEU A 193 -7.35 11.23 -19.70
N TYR A 194 -7.35 11.41 -21.03
CA TYR A 194 -8.49 11.05 -21.86
C TYR A 194 -8.75 9.54 -21.86
N ASP A 195 -7.69 8.75 -22.01
CA ASP A 195 -7.75 7.27 -22.00
C ASP A 195 -8.23 6.74 -20.64
N PHE A 196 -7.71 7.30 -19.56
CA PHE A 196 -8.16 6.99 -18.21
C PHE A 196 -9.66 7.29 -18.02
N TRP A 197 -10.10 8.47 -18.47
CA TRP A 197 -11.52 8.85 -18.38
C TRP A 197 -12.42 7.95 -19.22
N HIS A 198 -11.96 7.58 -20.40
CA HIS A 198 -12.70 6.67 -21.29
C HIS A 198 -12.82 5.27 -20.66
N SER A 199 -11.76 4.74 -20.11
CA SER A 199 -11.74 3.45 -19.40
C SER A 199 -12.61 3.47 -18.14
N PHE A 200 -12.54 4.54 -17.36
CA PHE A 200 -13.40 4.74 -16.19
C PHE A 200 -14.87 4.77 -16.58
N LYS A 201 -15.22 5.52 -17.64
CA LYS A 201 -16.59 5.60 -18.16
C LYS A 201 -17.10 4.24 -18.66
N ALA A 202 -16.25 3.46 -19.32
CA ALA A 202 -16.61 2.12 -19.78
C ALA A 202 -16.94 1.19 -18.60
N LEU A 203 -16.10 1.20 -17.54
CA LEU A 203 -16.37 0.45 -16.30
C LEU A 203 -17.63 0.94 -15.57
N TRP A 204 -17.91 2.26 -15.60
CA TRP A 204 -19.07 2.84 -14.95
C TRP A 204 -20.38 2.49 -15.67
N ILE A 205 -20.35 2.26 -16.97
CA ILE A 205 -21.53 1.87 -17.77
C ILE A 205 -21.81 0.37 -17.65
N ASP A 206 -20.78 -0.46 -17.50
CA ASP A 206 -20.93 -1.90 -17.32
C ASP A 206 -21.43 -2.24 -15.91
N THR A 207 -22.52 -3.01 -15.80
CA THR A 207 -23.11 -3.37 -14.51
C THR A 207 -22.14 -4.16 -13.62
N ARG A 208 -21.31 -5.03 -14.20
CA ARG A 208 -20.28 -5.77 -13.43
C ARG A 208 -19.17 -4.84 -12.97
N GLY A 209 -18.79 -3.88 -13.80
CA GLY A 209 -17.86 -2.81 -13.47
C GLY A 209 -18.35 -1.96 -12.31
N GLN A 210 -19.64 -1.56 -12.32
CA GLN A 210 -20.25 -0.81 -11.21
C GLN A 210 -20.18 -1.57 -9.88
N VAL A 211 -20.57 -2.84 -9.88
CA VAL A 211 -20.54 -3.68 -8.66
C VAL A 211 -19.10 -3.80 -8.14
N SER A 212 -18.14 -4.07 -9.02
CA SER A 212 -16.72 -4.18 -8.65
C SER A 212 -16.18 -2.88 -8.05
N LEU A 213 -16.45 -1.73 -8.70
CA LEU A 213 -16.03 -0.42 -8.22
C LEU A 213 -16.68 -0.08 -6.86
N ALA A 214 -17.99 -0.30 -6.74
CA ALA A 214 -18.73 0.01 -5.51
C ALA A 214 -18.25 -0.84 -4.33
N VAL A 215 -18.12 -2.16 -4.51
CA VAL A 215 -17.69 -3.08 -3.44
C VAL A 215 -16.24 -2.77 -3.03
N THR A 216 -15.33 -2.58 -3.98
CA THR A 216 -13.93 -2.26 -3.69
C THR A 216 -13.80 -0.92 -2.97
N THR A 217 -14.49 0.12 -3.45
CA THR A 217 -14.48 1.46 -2.85
C THR A 217 -15.06 1.42 -1.43
N LEU A 218 -16.18 0.74 -1.24
CA LEU A 218 -16.80 0.61 0.08
C LEU A 218 -15.89 -0.13 1.06
N PHE A 219 -15.29 -1.25 0.64
CA PHE A 219 -14.40 -2.04 1.48
C PHE A 219 -13.16 -1.24 1.94
N TRP A 220 -12.44 -0.64 1.00
CA TRP A 220 -11.23 0.12 1.32
C TRP A 220 -11.54 1.44 2.03
N GLY A 221 -12.60 2.13 1.63
CA GLY A 221 -13.04 3.38 2.26
C GLY A 221 -13.50 3.16 3.71
N ALA A 222 -14.33 2.16 3.95
CA ALA A 222 -14.76 1.80 5.30
C ALA A 222 -13.57 1.37 6.18
N GLY A 223 -12.66 0.53 5.64
CA GLY A 223 -11.46 0.09 6.36
C GLY A 223 -10.55 1.24 6.77
N ALA A 224 -10.30 2.18 5.86
CA ALA A 224 -9.47 3.36 6.13
C ALA A 224 -10.11 4.28 7.18
N THR A 225 -11.41 4.53 7.07
CA THR A 225 -12.16 5.37 8.04
C THR A 225 -12.20 4.72 9.42
N LEU A 226 -12.56 3.44 9.50
CA LEU A 226 -12.63 2.69 10.77
C LEU A 226 -11.27 2.66 11.47
N ARG A 227 -10.17 2.55 10.75
CA ARG A 227 -8.82 2.61 11.33
C ARG A 227 -8.62 3.88 12.15
N LEU A 228 -8.92 5.05 11.60
CA LEU A 228 -8.75 6.34 12.28
C LEU A 228 -9.75 6.52 13.42
N VAL A 229 -11.00 6.11 13.20
CA VAL A 229 -12.06 6.18 14.22
C VAL A 229 -11.70 5.33 15.43
N VAL A 230 -11.19 4.11 15.24
CA VAL A 230 -10.81 3.22 16.35
C VAL A 230 -9.62 3.80 17.13
N ILE A 231 -8.63 4.39 16.47
CA ILE A 231 -7.50 5.04 17.15
C ILE A 231 -8.02 6.20 18.01
N ALA A 232 -8.84 7.08 17.46
CA ALA A 232 -9.38 8.24 18.18
C ALA A 232 -10.30 7.81 19.34
N TRP A 233 -11.16 6.83 19.12
CA TRP A 233 -12.04 6.27 20.16
C TRP A 233 -11.27 5.59 21.29
N ALA A 234 -10.25 4.79 20.96
CA ALA A 234 -9.40 4.14 21.94
C ALA A 234 -8.68 5.19 22.84
N ALA A 235 -8.19 6.26 22.26
CA ALA A 235 -7.57 7.35 23.01
C ALA A 235 -8.58 8.08 23.90
N SER A 236 -9.75 8.47 23.36
CA SER A 236 -10.72 9.32 24.06
C SER A 236 -11.56 8.58 25.09
N SER A 237 -11.95 7.32 24.82
CA SER A 237 -12.90 6.57 25.65
C SER A 237 -12.24 5.53 26.54
N LEU A 238 -11.10 4.96 26.13
CA LEU A 238 -10.38 3.93 26.86
C LEU A 238 -9.08 4.44 27.51
N ASN A 239 -8.68 5.69 27.22
CA ASN A 239 -7.37 6.25 27.58
C ASN A 239 -6.19 5.36 27.13
N PHE A 240 -6.34 4.70 26.00
CA PHE A 240 -5.30 3.85 25.43
C PHE A 240 -4.25 4.67 24.71
N GLY A 241 -2.98 4.32 24.90
CA GLY A 241 -1.88 4.81 24.09
C GLY A 241 -1.90 4.22 22.67
N LEU A 242 -1.00 4.70 21.81
CA LEU A 242 -0.90 4.28 20.42
C LEU A 242 -0.65 2.78 20.28
N GLU A 243 0.16 2.19 21.14
CA GLU A 243 0.44 0.75 21.17
C GLU A 243 -0.83 -0.08 21.37
N GLN A 244 -1.63 0.25 22.40
CA GLN A 244 -2.88 -0.46 22.70
C GLN A 244 -3.93 -0.26 21.59
N ALA A 245 -3.99 0.94 21.00
CA ALA A 245 -4.87 1.21 19.87
C ALA A 245 -4.49 0.37 18.64
N THR A 246 -3.20 0.15 18.39
CA THR A 246 -2.74 -0.72 17.28
C THR A 246 -3.01 -2.20 17.52
N GLN A 247 -3.05 -2.66 18.77
CA GLN A 247 -3.49 -4.03 19.12
C GLN A 247 -4.96 -4.25 18.75
N LEU A 248 -5.83 -3.26 18.96
CA LEU A 248 -7.23 -3.32 18.52
C LEU A 248 -7.33 -3.41 16.98
N MET A 249 -6.45 -2.72 16.26
CA MET A 249 -6.36 -2.82 14.79
C MET A 249 -5.97 -4.23 14.32
N ALA A 250 -5.09 -4.92 15.06
CA ALA A 250 -4.72 -6.29 14.74
C ALA A 250 -5.92 -7.25 14.83
N ILE A 251 -6.81 -7.05 15.80
CA ILE A 251 -8.05 -7.85 15.93
C ILE A 251 -8.95 -7.65 14.72
N LEU A 252 -9.10 -6.40 14.23
CA LEU A 252 -9.87 -6.10 13.03
C LEU A 252 -9.31 -6.83 11.79
N ALA A 253 -7.99 -6.85 11.65
CA ALA A 253 -7.33 -7.51 10.52
C ALA A 253 -7.50 -9.04 10.57
N VAL A 254 -7.51 -9.64 11.76
CA VAL A 254 -7.86 -11.07 11.94
C VAL A 254 -9.30 -11.34 11.48
N GLY A 255 -10.23 -10.45 11.77
CA GLY A 255 -11.61 -10.53 11.28
C GLY A 255 -11.70 -10.50 9.74
N ILE A 256 -10.93 -9.63 9.10
CA ILE A 256 -10.84 -9.57 7.62
C ILE A 256 -10.29 -10.89 7.05
N ALA A 257 -9.21 -11.43 7.64
CA ALA A 257 -8.62 -12.68 7.21
C ALA A 257 -9.60 -13.86 7.38
N ALA A 258 -10.29 -13.96 8.52
CA ALA A 258 -11.29 -14.99 8.77
C ALA A 258 -12.47 -14.87 7.78
N GLY A 259 -12.99 -13.67 7.55
CA GLY A 259 -14.04 -13.40 6.58
C GLY A 259 -13.66 -13.80 5.15
N SER A 260 -12.42 -13.52 4.74
CA SER A 260 -11.90 -13.91 3.43
C SER A 260 -11.84 -15.41 3.25
N VAL A 261 -11.41 -16.17 4.28
CA VAL A 261 -11.38 -17.64 4.24
C VAL A 261 -12.80 -18.23 4.18
N VAL A 262 -13.74 -17.67 4.95
CA VAL A 262 -15.13 -18.09 4.93
C VAL A 262 -15.74 -17.83 3.54
N ALA A 263 -15.56 -16.62 2.99
CA ALA A 263 -16.06 -16.27 1.67
C ALA A 263 -15.51 -17.22 0.59
N ALA A 264 -14.20 -17.51 0.61
CA ALA A 264 -13.56 -18.42 -0.35
C ALA A 264 -14.11 -19.85 -0.29
N ARG A 265 -14.63 -20.31 0.87
CA ARG A 265 -15.23 -21.64 1.02
C ARG A 265 -16.67 -21.72 0.55
N TYR A 266 -17.44 -20.66 0.71
CA TYR A 266 -18.89 -20.64 0.46
C TYR A 266 -19.27 -20.04 -0.89
N ILE A 267 -18.46 -19.14 -1.44
CA ILE A 267 -18.70 -18.53 -2.75
C ILE A 267 -17.97 -19.37 -3.80
N LYS A 268 -18.72 -20.18 -4.54
CA LYS A 268 -18.23 -20.86 -5.73
C LYS A 268 -18.51 -19.98 -6.94
N LEU A 269 -17.48 -19.65 -7.69
CA LEU A 269 -17.57 -18.99 -9.00
C LEU A 269 -18.06 -19.96 -10.06
#